data_277cc841ed0350c08f8171ad261edd70
#
_entry.id   277cc841ed0350c08f8171ad261edd70
#
_cell.length_a   1.000
_cell.length_b   1.000
_cell.length_c   1.000
_cell.angle_alpha   90.00
_cell.angle_beta   90.00
_cell.angle_gamma   90.00
#
_symmetry.space_group_name_H-M   'P 1'
#
loop_
_entity.id
_entity.type
_entity.pdbx_description
1 polymer ?
#
loop_
_entity_poly.entity_id
_entity_poly.type
_entity_poly.pdbx_seq_one_letter_code
_entity_poly.pdbx_strand_id
1 'polypeptide(L)'
;MLFTNKSFHVFQASSLEERMQEIRKEIQPIFQQIGEKVCPFFTEKLDTPFYLHIAQHRRRSVYPPEETWEAFGPNKRGYKMDAHFQIGITREYAFVWLSVIDQPKNQQQIARCWSEKPALFETLPQDFVLSLDHTQYGYQPIREWPAALERLTTVKKSELQIGKVYLKDQISTLTMEQLLADYRLLLPLYRNREELPILNQEGN
;
A
#
# COMPACT_ATOMS: atom_id res chain seq x y z
N MET A 1 -9.60 -11.58 -12.66
CA MET A 1 -9.74 -10.27 -12.02
C MET A 1 -10.01 -10.45 -10.54
N LEU A 2 -9.53 -9.53 -9.70
CA LEU A 2 -9.70 -9.61 -8.24
C LEU A 2 -11.00 -8.94 -7.79
N PHE A 3 -11.28 -7.74 -8.27
CA PHE A 3 -12.51 -7.01 -7.99
C PHE A 3 -13.42 -6.96 -9.23
N THR A 4 -14.70 -6.73 -9.01
CA THR A 4 -15.72 -6.59 -10.06
C THR A 4 -16.50 -5.29 -9.85
N ASN A 5 -17.38 -4.94 -10.78
CA ASN A 5 -18.31 -3.81 -10.58
C ASN A 5 -19.13 -3.95 -9.29
N LYS A 6 -19.46 -5.19 -8.88
CA LYS A 6 -20.16 -5.46 -7.62
C LYS A 6 -19.34 -5.01 -6.40
N SER A 7 -18.01 -5.14 -6.46
CA SER A 7 -17.12 -4.69 -5.39
C SER A 7 -17.19 -3.18 -5.17
N PHE A 8 -17.43 -2.39 -6.21
CA PHE A 8 -17.62 -0.93 -6.10
C PHE A 8 -19.00 -0.55 -5.57
N HIS A 9 -20.02 -1.39 -5.77
CA HIS A 9 -21.36 -1.12 -5.30
C HIS A 9 -21.48 -1.07 -3.79
N VAL A 10 -20.58 -1.71 -3.04
CA VAL A 10 -20.57 -1.67 -1.57
C VAL A 10 -20.50 -0.23 -1.04
N PHE A 11 -19.87 0.69 -1.80
CA PHE A 11 -19.74 2.10 -1.43
C PHE A 11 -21.00 2.95 -1.72
N GLN A 12 -22.07 2.36 -2.23
CA GLN A 12 -23.36 3.03 -2.42
C GLN A 12 -24.23 2.97 -1.16
N ALA A 13 -23.99 2.00 -0.25
CA ALA A 13 -24.68 1.93 1.03
C ALA A 13 -24.44 3.22 1.83
N SER A 14 -25.49 3.85 2.30
CA SER A 14 -25.44 5.18 2.91
C SER A 14 -25.15 5.16 4.41
N SER A 15 -25.54 4.09 5.10
CA SER A 15 -25.30 3.94 6.52
C SER A 15 -23.97 3.22 6.81
N LEU A 16 -23.40 3.50 7.99
CA LEU A 16 -22.21 2.81 8.44
C LEU A 16 -22.43 1.30 8.58
N GLU A 17 -23.57 0.90 9.12
CA GLU A 17 -23.88 -0.49 9.36
C GLU A 17 -24.01 -1.27 8.06
N GLU A 18 -24.80 -0.81 7.11
CA GLU A 18 -24.99 -1.43 5.80
C GLU A 18 -23.66 -1.49 5.03
N ARG A 19 -22.90 -0.39 5.00
CA ARG A 19 -21.59 -0.35 4.36
C ARG A 19 -20.66 -1.40 4.93
N MET A 20 -20.60 -1.54 6.25
CA MET A 20 -19.74 -2.53 6.91
C MET A 20 -20.23 -3.96 6.67
N GLN A 21 -21.53 -4.21 6.56
CA GLN A 21 -22.08 -5.50 6.19
C GLN A 21 -21.67 -5.88 4.76
N GLU A 22 -21.83 -4.97 3.80
CA GLU A 22 -21.44 -5.18 2.41
C GLU A 22 -19.94 -5.39 2.25
N ILE A 23 -19.09 -4.60 2.93
CA ILE A 23 -17.63 -4.79 2.93
C ILE A 23 -17.27 -6.20 3.44
N ARG A 24 -17.85 -6.64 4.55
CA ARG A 24 -17.56 -7.97 5.11
C ARG A 24 -18.01 -9.10 4.18
N LYS A 25 -19.12 -8.93 3.51
CA LYS A 25 -19.70 -9.93 2.63
C LYS A 25 -19.01 -10.00 1.26
N GLU A 26 -18.76 -8.85 0.64
CA GLU A 26 -18.33 -8.77 -0.76
C GLU A 26 -16.83 -8.54 -0.94
N ILE A 27 -16.15 -7.87 0.02
CA ILE A 27 -14.73 -7.49 -0.13
C ILE A 27 -13.80 -8.35 0.73
N GLN A 28 -14.12 -8.57 2.01
CA GLN A 28 -13.20 -9.29 2.89
C GLN A 28 -12.89 -10.72 2.44
N PRO A 29 -13.80 -11.49 1.84
CA PRO A 29 -13.45 -12.79 1.27
C PRO A 29 -12.42 -12.71 0.13
N ILE A 30 -12.48 -11.64 -0.69
CA ILE A 30 -11.50 -11.38 -1.74
C ILE A 30 -10.13 -11.10 -1.10
N PHE A 31 -10.08 -10.26 -0.09
CA PHE A 31 -8.86 -9.97 0.66
C PHE A 31 -8.25 -11.22 1.29
N GLN A 32 -9.05 -12.12 1.87
CA GLN A 32 -8.52 -13.40 2.39
C GLN A 32 -7.83 -14.22 1.29
N GLN A 33 -8.47 -14.36 0.14
CA GLN A 33 -7.91 -15.10 -1.00
C GLN A 33 -6.63 -14.47 -1.54
N ILE A 34 -6.56 -13.13 -1.57
CA ILE A 34 -5.35 -12.40 -1.96
C ILE A 34 -4.25 -12.67 -0.93
N GLY A 35 -4.55 -12.55 0.36
CA GLY A 35 -3.60 -12.76 1.46
C GLY A 35 -2.95 -14.14 1.44
N GLU A 36 -3.71 -15.18 1.09
CA GLU A 36 -3.20 -16.57 0.94
C GLU A 36 -2.10 -16.70 -0.13
N LYS A 37 -2.07 -15.81 -1.12
CA LYS A 37 -1.06 -15.80 -2.20
C LYS A 37 0.05 -14.78 -1.95
N VAL A 38 -0.32 -13.60 -1.45
CA VAL A 38 0.59 -12.47 -1.31
C VAL A 38 1.51 -12.61 -0.09
N CYS A 39 1.02 -13.14 1.05
CA CYS A 39 1.89 -13.35 2.21
C CYS A 39 3.04 -14.33 1.92
N PRO A 40 2.83 -15.53 1.33
CA PRO A 40 3.92 -16.40 0.92
C PRO A 40 4.86 -15.75 -0.10
N PHE A 41 4.32 -15.00 -1.08
CA PHE A 41 5.12 -14.28 -2.06
C PHE A 41 6.09 -13.30 -1.39
N PHE A 42 5.63 -12.45 -0.47
CA PHE A 42 6.51 -11.53 0.23
C PHE A 42 7.48 -12.24 1.16
N THR A 43 7.04 -13.31 1.84
CA THR A 43 7.91 -14.12 2.71
C THR A 43 9.07 -14.70 1.93
N GLU A 44 8.82 -15.25 0.73
CA GLU A 44 9.86 -15.77 -0.16
C GLU A 44 10.78 -14.66 -0.67
N LYS A 45 10.21 -13.56 -1.17
CA LYS A 45 10.99 -12.49 -1.82
C LYS A 45 11.80 -11.63 -0.84
N LEU A 46 11.37 -11.54 0.41
CA LEU A 46 11.99 -10.67 1.43
C LEU A 46 12.67 -11.45 2.57
N ASP A 47 12.66 -12.78 2.50
CA ASP A 47 13.25 -13.68 3.50
C ASP A 47 12.80 -13.35 4.95
N THR A 48 11.55 -12.97 5.09
CA THR A 48 10.95 -12.53 6.35
C THR A 48 9.45 -12.85 6.34
N PRO A 49 8.88 -13.41 7.42
CA PRO A 49 7.45 -13.67 7.48
C PRO A 49 6.61 -12.41 7.28
N PHE A 50 5.62 -12.48 6.40
CA PHE A 50 4.65 -11.42 6.17
C PHE A 50 3.26 -11.85 6.63
N TYR A 51 2.52 -10.91 7.21
CA TYR A 51 1.21 -11.14 7.81
C TYR A 51 0.16 -10.25 7.16
N LEU A 52 -1.03 -10.83 6.99
CA LEU A 52 -2.21 -10.14 6.49
C LEU A 52 -2.90 -9.33 7.60
N HIS A 53 -3.29 -8.10 7.25
CA HIS A 53 -4.06 -7.20 8.10
C HIS A 53 -5.22 -6.59 7.31
N ILE A 54 -6.44 -7.02 7.56
CA ILE A 54 -7.64 -6.45 6.92
C ILE A 54 -8.16 -5.28 7.74
N ALA A 55 -8.42 -4.14 7.09
CA ALA A 55 -8.99 -2.96 7.72
C ALA A 55 -10.35 -3.26 8.36
N GLN A 56 -10.48 -3.00 9.64
CA GLN A 56 -11.69 -3.29 10.42
C GLN A 56 -12.56 -2.06 10.68
N HIS A 57 -12.08 -0.86 10.36
CA HIS A 57 -12.79 0.43 10.54
C HIS A 57 -13.40 0.65 11.94
N ARG A 58 -12.84 0.04 13.00
CA ARG A 58 -13.39 0.03 14.37
C ARG A 58 -13.53 1.40 15.02
N ARG A 59 -12.79 2.41 14.53
CA ARG A 59 -12.85 3.79 15.05
C ARG A 59 -13.99 4.62 14.44
N ARG A 60 -14.67 4.09 13.43
CA ARG A 60 -15.79 4.78 12.80
C ARG A 60 -17.06 4.56 13.63
N SER A 61 -17.74 5.65 13.94
CA SER A 61 -18.98 5.64 14.75
C SER A 61 -20.19 6.26 14.03
N VAL A 62 -19.96 7.10 13.03
CA VAL A 62 -21.03 7.82 12.32
C VAL A 62 -20.92 7.65 10.81
N TYR A 63 -19.77 8.05 10.24
CA TYR A 63 -19.60 8.09 8.79
C TYR A 63 -19.06 6.76 8.26
N PRO A 64 -19.67 6.19 7.20
CA PRO A 64 -19.17 4.98 6.57
C PRO A 64 -17.78 5.22 5.94
N PRO A 65 -16.94 4.16 5.86
CA PRO A 65 -15.65 4.27 5.19
C PRO A 65 -15.86 4.47 3.69
N GLU A 66 -15.06 5.36 3.09
CA GLU A 66 -15.05 5.61 1.65
C GLU A 66 -14.08 4.69 0.89
N GLU A 67 -13.28 3.94 1.64
CA GLU A 67 -12.34 2.94 1.14
C GLU A 67 -12.24 1.77 2.12
N THR A 68 -11.74 0.64 1.63
CA THR A 68 -11.30 -0.47 2.48
C THR A 68 -10.08 -1.14 1.86
N TRP A 69 -9.21 -1.70 2.70
CA TRP A 69 -7.95 -2.28 2.26
C TRP A 69 -7.53 -3.46 3.12
N GLU A 70 -6.60 -4.22 2.60
CA GLU A 70 -5.71 -5.09 3.36
C GLU A 70 -4.27 -4.62 3.25
N ALA A 71 -3.50 -4.90 4.28
CA ALA A 71 -2.08 -4.56 4.36
C ALA A 71 -1.24 -5.80 4.64
N PHE A 72 0.00 -5.78 4.15
CA PHE A 72 0.99 -6.83 4.31
C PHE A 72 2.25 -6.26 4.92
N GLY A 73 2.65 -6.79 6.05
CA GLY A 73 3.85 -6.34 6.76
C GLY A 73 4.49 -7.43 7.60
N PRO A 74 5.75 -7.23 8.05
CA PRO A 74 6.49 -8.23 8.81
C PRO A 74 6.01 -8.39 10.27
N ASN A 75 5.22 -7.46 10.76
CA ASN A 75 4.74 -7.46 12.13
C ASN A 75 3.36 -8.13 12.24
N LYS A 76 3.17 -9.04 13.20
CA LYS A 76 1.86 -9.64 13.50
C LYS A 76 0.83 -8.61 13.98
N ARG A 77 1.28 -7.46 14.51
CA ARG A 77 0.44 -6.35 14.95
C ARG A 77 1.10 -5.03 14.58
N GLY A 78 0.28 -4.02 14.22
CA GLY A 78 0.78 -2.67 13.98
C GLY A 78 1.58 -2.52 12.68
N TYR A 79 1.04 -2.97 11.55
CA TYR A 79 1.67 -2.84 10.23
C TYR A 79 2.08 -1.41 9.88
N LYS A 80 1.40 -0.40 10.41
CA LYS A 80 1.71 1.03 10.21
C LYS A 80 3.00 1.51 10.89
N MET A 81 3.65 0.65 11.67
CA MET A 81 4.91 0.97 12.35
C MET A 81 6.10 1.07 11.39
N ASP A 82 5.97 0.53 10.18
CA ASP A 82 6.97 0.51 9.11
C ASP A 82 6.31 0.68 7.73
N ALA A 83 7.12 0.85 6.69
CA ALA A 83 6.64 0.74 5.33
C ALA A 83 6.00 -0.65 5.12
N HIS A 84 4.86 -0.69 4.44
CA HIS A 84 4.09 -1.90 4.23
C HIS A 84 3.38 -1.88 2.88
N PHE A 85 3.02 -3.04 2.37
CA PHE A 85 2.27 -3.12 1.13
C PHE A 85 0.77 -3.11 1.40
N GLN A 86 -0.01 -2.59 0.45
CA GLN A 86 -1.47 -2.55 0.52
C GLN A 86 -2.09 -2.89 -0.83
N ILE A 87 -3.27 -3.47 -0.79
CA ILE A 87 -4.26 -3.46 -1.87
C ILE A 87 -5.59 -3.05 -1.27
N GLY A 88 -6.32 -2.20 -1.96
CA GLY A 88 -7.61 -1.75 -1.49
C GLY A 88 -8.51 -1.27 -2.62
N ILE A 89 -9.68 -0.86 -2.23
CA ILE A 89 -10.72 -0.38 -3.14
C ILE A 89 -11.45 0.80 -2.51
N THR A 90 -11.68 1.82 -3.32
CA THR A 90 -12.49 3.00 -3.02
C THR A 90 -13.81 2.94 -3.81
N ARG A 91 -14.61 3.99 -3.73
CA ARG A 91 -15.76 4.20 -4.61
C ARG A 91 -15.36 4.29 -6.09
N GLU A 92 -14.17 4.80 -6.42
CA GLU A 92 -13.77 5.19 -7.77
C GLU A 92 -12.75 4.27 -8.42
N TYR A 93 -11.86 3.65 -7.62
CA TYR A 93 -10.76 2.83 -8.12
C TYR A 93 -10.30 1.78 -7.11
N ALA A 94 -9.60 0.76 -7.58
CA ALA A 94 -8.77 -0.09 -6.74
C ALA A 94 -7.31 0.39 -6.79
N PHE A 95 -6.54 0.12 -5.74
CA PHE A 95 -5.16 0.57 -5.62
C PHE A 95 -4.24 -0.53 -5.12
N VAL A 96 -2.97 -0.44 -5.51
CA VAL A 96 -1.86 -1.29 -5.08
C VAL A 96 -0.72 -0.38 -4.64
N TRP A 97 -0.37 -0.39 -3.35
CA TRP A 97 0.58 0.55 -2.77
C TRP A 97 1.74 -0.12 -2.02
N LEU A 98 2.90 0.52 -2.06
CA LEU A 98 3.87 0.55 -0.98
C LEU A 98 3.61 1.82 -0.18
N SER A 99 3.32 1.69 1.10
CA SER A 99 2.79 2.76 1.95
C SER A 99 3.72 3.10 3.11
N VAL A 100 3.99 4.39 3.27
CA VAL A 100 4.59 5.00 4.47
C VAL A 100 3.53 5.94 5.03
N ILE A 101 2.63 5.39 5.85
CA ILE A 101 1.45 6.11 6.35
C ILE A 101 1.31 5.99 7.84
N ASP A 102 0.59 6.97 8.41
CA ASP A 102 0.24 7.14 9.83
C ASP A 102 1.48 7.18 10.74
N GLN A 103 2.54 7.86 10.24
CA GLN A 103 3.74 8.22 10.99
C GLN A 103 4.54 7.02 11.52
N PRO A 104 5.10 6.15 10.67
CA PRO A 104 6.02 5.13 11.14
C PRO A 104 7.21 5.79 11.82
N LYS A 105 7.77 5.12 12.84
CA LYS A 105 8.89 5.66 13.64
C LYS A 105 10.13 5.97 12.80
N ASN A 106 10.31 5.24 11.70
CA ASN A 106 11.44 5.34 10.78
C ASN A 106 11.14 6.19 9.53
N GLN A 107 10.07 6.99 9.51
CA GLN A 107 9.66 7.81 8.35
C GLN A 107 10.83 8.61 7.75
N GLN A 108 11.58 9.33 8.59
CA GLN A 108 12.70 10.16 8.13
C GLN A 108 13.88 9.34 7.60
N GLN A 109 14.12 8.17 8.20
CA GLN A 109 15.13 7.25 7.72
C GLN A 109 14.76 6.70 6.33
N ILE A 110 13.52 6.25 6.16
CA ILE A 110 13.00 5.78 4.86
C ILE A 110 13.19 6.87 3.81
N ALA A 111 12.74 8.11 4.10
CA ALA A 111 12.84 9.22 3.18
C ALA A 111 14.30 9.52 2.77
N ARG A 112 15.24 9.50 3.72
CA ARG A 112 16.66 9.67 3.46
C ARG A 112 17.21 8.57 2.57
N CYS A 113 17.02 7.30 2.93
CA CYS A 113 17.50 6.16 2.15
C CYS A 113 17.00 6.18 0.71
N TRP A 114 15.76 6.60 0.50
CA TRP A 114 15.18 6.72 -0.84
C TRP A 114 15.73 7.94 -1.60
N SER A 115 15.96 9.08 -0.93
CA SER A 115 16.51 10.29 -1.56
C SER A 115 17.94 10.07 -2.09
N GLU A 116 18.69 9.17 -1.47
CA GLU A 116 20.05 8.81 -1.91
C GLU A 116 20.07 7.86 -3.12
N LYS A 117 18.90 7.34 -3.53
CA LYS A 117 18.77 6.31 -4.57
C LYS A 117 17.69 6.67 -5.60
N PRO A 118 17.84 7.78 -6.36
CA PRO A 118 16.84 8.24 -7.32
C PRO A 118 16.44 7.19 -8.36
N ALA A 119 17.38 6.33 -8.77
CA ALA A 119 17.13 5.25 -9.73
C ALA A 119 15.98 4.31 -9.30
N LEU A 120 15.69 4.19 -7.99
CA LEU A 120 14.55 3.40 -7.50
C LEU A 120 13.19 3.91 -8.01
N PHE A 121 13.07 5.22 -8.21
CA PHE A 121 11.87 5.87 -8.72
C PHE A 121 11.89 6.01 -10.24
N GLU A 122 13.05 6.32 -10.82
CA GLU A 122 13.23 6.53 -12.25
C GLU A 122 12.98 5.24 -13.06
N THR A 123 13.17 4.07 -12.46
CA THR A 123 12.91 2.77 -13.08
C THR A 123 11.46 2.32 -12.99
N LEU A 124 10.61 2.99 -12.20
CA LEU A 124 9.20 2.67 -12.12
C LEU A 124 8.46 3.07 -13.41
N PRO A 125 7.48 2.27 -13.84
CA PRO A 125 6.64 2.61 -14.99
C PRO A 125 5.93 3.96 -14.83
N GLN A 126 5.70 4.67 -15.94
CA GLN A 126 5.08 6.00 -15.94
C GLN A 126 3.60 6.00 -15.53
N ASP A 127 2.95 4.84 -15.49
CA ASP A 127 1.59 4.65 -15.00
C ASP A 127 1.51 4.39 -13.49
N PHE A 128 2.67 4.37 -12.81
CA PHE A 128 2.73 4.45 -11.36
C PHE A 128 2.43 5.87 -10.89
N VAL A 129 1.87 5.96 -9.70
CA VAL A 129 1.41 7.22 -9.10
C VAL A 129 1.80 7.31 -7.63
N LEU A 130 1.68 8.52 -7.07
CA LEU A 130 1.94 8.84 -5.68
C LEU A 130 0.66 9.34 -5.02
N SER A 131 0.37 8.88 -3.80
CA SER A 131 -0.60 9.52 -2.91
C SER A 131 0.12 10.09 -1.69
N LEU A 132 -0.23 11.32 -1.31
CA LEU A 132 0.39 12.06 -0.19
C LEU A 132 -0.51 12.15 1.03
N ASP A 133 -1.72 11.62 0.93
CA ASP A 133 -2.71 11.59 2.01
C ASP A 133 -3.65 10.40 1.77
N HIS A 134 -3.52 9.37 2.59
CA HIS A 134 -4.33 8.15 2.47
C HIS A 134 -5.82 8.36 2.76
N THR A 135 -6.20 9.53 3.26
CA THR A 135 -7.60 9.86 3.57
C THR A 135 -8.32 10.57 2.40
N GLN A 136 -7.58 10.89 1.33
CA GLN A 136 -8.08 11.60 0.16
C GLN A 136 -7.99 10.75 -1.11
N TYR A 137 -8.91 10.97 -2.05
CA TYR A 137 -8.90 10.28 -3.35
C TYR A 137 -7.88 10.84 -4.35
N GLY A 138 -6.98 11.72 -3.92
CA GLY A 138 -6.01 12.34 -4.81
C GLY A 138 -4.77 11.47 -5.01
N TYR A 139 -4.27 11.45 -6.24
CA TYR A 139 -2.96 10.93 -6.56
C TYR A 139 -2.31 11.79 -7.65
N GLN A 140 -0.98 11.73 -7.75
CA GLN A 140 -0.18 12.50 -8.69
C GLN A 140 0.79 11.60 -9.46
N PRO A 141 1.27 12.02 -10.63
CA PRO A 141 2.20 11.21 -11.44
C PRO A 141 3.47 10.83 -10.68
N ILE A 142 4.01 9.65 -10.99
CA ILE A 142 5.26 9.16 -10.39
C ILE A 142 6.42 10.15 -10.52
N ARG A 143 6.52 10.91 -11.60
CA ARG A 143 7.58 11.91 -11.82
C ARG A 143 7.68 13.00 -10.73
N GLU A 144 6.63 13.19 -9.93
CA GLU A 144 6.60 14.14 -8.80
C GLU A 144 7.30 13.57 -7.53
N TRP A 145 7.94 12.39 -7.63
CA TRP A 145 8.61 11.74 -6.52
C TRP A 145 9.64 12.63 -5.78
N PRO A 146 10.42 13.52 -6.45
CA PRO A 146 11.40 14.33 -5.72
C PRO A 146 10.73 15.24 -4.69
N ALA A 147 9.66 15.97 -5.08
CA ALA A 147 8.89 16.82 -4.17
C ALA A 147 8.18 16.01 -3.08
N ALA A 148 7.68 14.82 -3.41
CA ALA A 148 7.05 13.92 -2.44
C ALA A 148 8.05 13.44 -1.37
N LEU A 149 9.29 13.11 -1.73
CA LEU A 149 10.35 12.73 -0.80
C LEU A 149 10.83 13.92 0.05
N GLU A 150 10.99 15.09 -0.54
CA GLU A 150 11.31 16.31 0.21
C GLU A 150 10.24 16.56 1.28
N ARG A 151 8.96 16.44 0.92
CA ARG A 151 7.86 16.56 1.88
C ARG A 151 7.92 15.47 2.97
N LEU A 152 8.21 14.22 2.61
CA LEU A 152 8.32 13.11 3.57
C LEU A 152 9.46 13.31 4.56
N THR A 153 10.54 14.01 4.15
CA THR A 153 11.70 14.34 4.98
C THR A 153 11.43 15.52 5.91
N THR A 154 10.78 16.58 5.41
CA THR A 154 10.66 17.87 6.09
C THR A 154 9.40 18.03 6.93
N VAL A 155 8.31 17.37 6.55
CA VAL A 155 7.00 17.48 7.22
C VAL A 155 6.77 16.31 8.18
N LYS A 156 6.65 16.60 9.47
CA LYS A 156 6.59 15.60 10.55
C LYS A 156 5.46 14.56 10.41
N LYS A 157 4.34 14.94 9.84
CA LYS A 157 3.17 14.07 9.70
C LYS A 157 2.81 13.82 8.24
N SER A 158 3.80 13.83 7.38
CA SER A 158 3.58 13.53 5.98
C SER A 158 3.47 12.02 5.74
N GLU A 159 2.88 11.69 4.63
CA GLU A 159 2.65 10.34 4.15
C GLU A 159 3.12 10.23 2.72
N LEU A 160 3.45 9.01 2.30
CA LEU A 160 3.75 8.70 0.91
C LEU A 160 3.30 7.27 0.61
N GLN A 161 2.46 7.13 -0.39
CA GLN A 161 2.10 5.86 -0.98
C GLN A 161 2.56 5.86 -2.44
N ILE A 162 3.18 4.78 -2.87
CA ILE A 162 3.78 4.62 -4.20
C ILE A 162 3.19 3.37 -4.82
N GLY A 163 2.65 3.45 -6.03
CA GLY A 163 2.11 2.28 -6.68
C GLY A 163 1.20 2.57 -7.84
N LYS A 164 0.12 1.82 -7.98
CA LYS A 164 -0.74 1.86 -9.14
C LYS A 164 -2.23 1.94 -8.77
N VAL A 165 -2.96 2.68 -9.58
CA VAL A 165 -4.42 2.81 -9.49
C VAL A 165 -5.07 2.12 -10.69
N TYR A 166 -6.16 1.43 -10.45
CA TYR A 166 -6.99 0.73 -11.42
C TYR A 166 -8.40 1.30 -11.40
N LEU A 167 -8.74 2.10 -12.39
CA LEU A 167 -10.08 2.68 -12.53
C LEU A 167 -11.13 1.58 -12.77
N LYS A 168 -12.41 1.88 -12.54
CA LYS A 168 -13.51 0.91 -12.69
C LYS A 168 -13.55 0.23 -14.06
N ASP A 169 -13.30 0.98 -15.13
CA ASP A 169 -13.27 0.47 -16.49
C ASP A 169 -12.03 -0.40 -16.79
N GLN A 170 -10.98 -0.26 -15.99
CA GLN A 170 -9.74 -1.03 -16.07
C GLN A 170 -9.67 -2.18 -15.07
N ILE A 171 -10.66 -2.33 -14.20
CA ILE A 171 -10.59 -3.28 -13.08
C ILE A 171 -10.40 -4.74 -13.49
N SER A 172 -10.83 -5.10 -14.70
CA SER A 172 -10.63 -6.44 -15.26
C SER A 172 -9.15 -6.80 -15.46
N THR A 173 -8.28 -5.81 -15.59
CA THR A 173 -6.83 -6.01 -15.76
C THR A 173 -6.14 -6.30 -14.43
N LEU A 174 -6.74 -5.96 -13.29
CA LEU A 174 -6.20 -6.28 -11.96
C LEU A 174 -6.49 -7.75 -11.64
N THR A 175 -5.60 -8.61 -12.10
CA THR A 175 -5.56 -10.03 -11.79
C THR A 175 -4.54 -10.31 -10.66
N MET A 176 -4.51 -11.54 -10.13
CA MET A 176 -3.48 -11.94 -9.16
C MET A 176 -2.06 -11.84 -9.77
N GLU A 177 -1.91 -12.22 -11.03
CA GLU A 177 -0.64 -12.13 -11.75
C GLU A 177 -0.18 -10.67 -11.86
N GLN A 178 -1.08 -9.76 -12.25
CA GLN A 178 -0.79 -8.32 -12.35
C GLN A 178 -0.47 -7.72 -10.97
N LEU A 179 -1.22 -8.07 -9.93
CA LEU A 179 -0.94 -7.64 -8.56
C LEU A 179 0.48 -8.02 -8.11
N LEU A 180 0.86 -9.28 -8.34
CA LEU A 180 2.22 -9.74 -8.00
C LEU A 180 3.30 -9.09 -8.88
N ALA A 181 2.99 -8.75 -10.13
CA ALA A 181 3.89 -8.00 -11.00
C ALA A 181 4.11 -6.57 -10.48
N ASP A 182 3.05 -5.87 -10.09
CA ASP A 182 3.15 -4.53 -9.50
C ASP A 182 3.96 -4.55 -8.20
N TYR A 183 3.70 -5.52 -7.32
CA TYR A 183 4.49 -5.66 -6.09
C TYR A 183 5.96 -5.95 -6.36
N ARG A 184 6.32 -6.75 -7.39
CA ARG A 184 7.72 -6.97 -7.76
C ARG A 184 8.45 -5.67 -8.09
N LEU A 185 7.79 -4.73 -8.75
CA LEU A 185 8.36 -3.41 -9.08
C LEU A 185 8.58 -2.54 -7.83
N LEU A 186 7.82 -2.75 -6.77
CA LEU A 186 7.94 -2.03 -5.50
C LEU A 186 8.95 -2.66 -4.52
N LEU A 187 9.35 -3.93 -4.72
CA LEU A 187 10.31 -4.61 -3.84
C LEU A 187 11.66 -3.88 -3.70
N PRO A 188 12.26 -3.29 -4.75
CA PRO A 188 13.50 -2.53 -4.60
C PRO A 188 13.37 -1.36 -3.63
N LEU A 189 12.27 -0.60 -3.67
CA LEU A 189 11.97 0.47 -2.72
C LEU A 189 11.87 -0.07 -1.29
N TYR A 190 11.11 -1.14 -1.09
CA TYR A 190 10.93 -1.74 0.23
C TYR A 190 12.26 -2.22 0.82
N ARG A 191 13.12 -2.88 0.04
CA ARG A 191 14.44 -3.37 0.46
C ARG A 191 15.40 -2.23 0.84
N ASN A 192 15.26 -1.07 0.20
CA ASN A 192 16.12 0.08 0.41
C ASN A 192 15.51 1.14 1.36
N ARG A 193 14.51 0.76 2.17
CA ARG A 193 13.89 1.66 3.17
C ARG A 193 14.72 1.86 4.44
N GLU A 194 15.74 1.03 4.62
CA GLU A 194 16.66 1.06 5.75
C GLU A 194 18.09 1.03 5.25
N GLU A 195 19.01 1.59 6.03
CA GLU A 195 20.45 1.41 5.79
C GLU A 195 20.81 -0.07 5.95
N LEU A 196 21.58 -0.60 5.02
CA LEU A 196 22.16 -1.92 5.22
C LEU A 196 23.05 -1.86 6.46
N PRO A 197 22.99 -2.84 7.38
CA PRO A 197 23.93 -2.90 8.47
C PRO A 197 25.35 -2.89 7.87
N ILE A 198 26.18 -1.97 8.37
CA ILE A 198 27.59 -1.93 8.02
C ILE A 198 28.15 -3.28 8.51
N LEU A 199 28.41 -4.19 7.59
CA LEU A 199 29.21 -5.37 7.87
C LEU A 199 30.59 -4.83 8.24
N ASN A 200 30.86 -4.69 9.54
CA ASN A 200 32.21 -4.45 10.03
C ASN A 200 33.06 -5.57 9.45
N GLN A 201 33.84 -5.24 8.43
CA GLN A 201 34.99 -6.04 8.05
C GLN A 201 36.00 -5.88 9.20
N GLU A 202 35.77 -6.57 10.30
CA GLU A 202 36.84 -6.90 11.20
C GLU A 202 37.73 -7.89 10.44
N GLY A 203 38.62 -7.31 9.65
CA GLY A 203 39.74 -7.99 9.08
C GLY A 203 40.79 -8.30 10.17
N ASN A 204 41.27 -9.47 10.15
CA ASN A 204 42.44 -10.03 10.81
C ASN A 204 43.42 -9.04 11.45
#